data_eb1771f692f11ab6c3f6fc0b14e000e7
#
_entry.id   eb1771f692f11ab6c3f6fc0b14e000e7
#
_cell.length_a   1.000
_cell.length_b   1.000
_cell.length_c   1.000
_cell.angle_alpha   90.00
_cell.angle_beta   90.00
_cell.angle_gamma   90.00
#
_symmetry.space_group_name_H-M   'P 1'
#
loop_
_entity.id
_entity.type
_entity.pdbx_description
1 polymer ?
#
loop_
_entity_poly.entity_id
_entity_poly.type
_entity_poly.pdbx_seq_one_letter_code
_entity_poly.pdbx_strand_id
1 'polypeptide(L)' 'IGRSHLRVDDGSRRLTIYGEALLRGYGSPDFVLYENGIEKWDPPNEQKEVTSRDKEQLLRFVQEEFIKRKMVLEID' A
#
# COMPACT_ATOMS: atom_id res chain seq x y z
N ILE A 1 -13.76 10.86 2.26
CA ILE A 1 -12.72 10.53 3.24
C ILE A 1 -13.13 9.29 4.00
N GLY A 2 -12.30 8.28 3.98
CA GLY A 2 -12.59 7.05 4.70
C GLY A 2 -11.39 6.13 4.76
N ARG A 3 -11.40 5.24 5.73
CA ARG A 3 -10.38 4.21 5.83
C ARG A 3 -10.53 3.21 4.70
N SER A 4 -9.42 2.78 4.15
CA SER A 4 -9.41 1.82 3.07
C SER A 4 -8.17 0.95 3.18
N HIS A 5 -8.05 0.01 2.27
CA HIS A 5 -6.89 -0.85 2.23
C HIS A 5 -6.57 -1.22 0.80
N LEU A 6 -5.31 -1.55 0.57
CA LEU A 6 -4.81 -2.09 -0.68
C LEU A 6 -4.32 -3.50 -0.43
N ARG A 7 -4.64 -4.42 -1.33
CA ARG A 7 -4.11 -5.77 -1.28
C ARG A 7 -3.07 -5.93 -2.36
N VAL A 8 -1.90 -6.41 -1.97
CA VAL A 8 -0.80 -6.66 -2.89
C VAL A 8 -0.48 -8.14 -2.84
N ASP A 9 -0.41 -8.77 -4.01
CA ASP A 9 -0.12 -10.18 -4.15
C ASP A 9 1.10 -10.32 -5.06
N ASP A 10 2.17 -10.96 -4.55
CA ASP A 10 3.40 -11.17 -5.32
C ASP A 10 3.45 -12.54 -6.01
N GLY A 11 2.33 -13.26 -6.00
CA GLY A 11 2.24 -14.61 -6.56
C GLY A 11 2.38 -15.72 -5.53
N SER A 12 3.04 -15.45 -4.41
CA SER A 12 3.23 -16.43 -3.33
C SER A 12 2.76 -15.93 -1.97
N ARG A 13 2.75 -14.61 -1.77
CA ARG A 13 2.37 -13.98 -0.50
C ARG A 13 1.44 -12.82 -0.78
N ARG A 14 0.59 -12.51 0.20
CA ARG A 14 -0.33 -11.38 0.13
C ARG A 14 -0.08 -10.44 1.29
N LEU A 15 -0.28 -9.16 1.04
CA LEU A 15 -0.15 -8.14 2.06
C LEU A 15 -1.31 -7.16 1.94
N THR A 16 -1.89 -6.81 3.09
CA THR A 16 -2.90 -5.75 3.17
C THR A 16 -2.25 -4.50 3.73
N ILE A 17 -2.32 -3.42 2.96
CA ILE A 17 -1.75 -2.13 3.35
C ILE A 17 -2.90 -1.18 3.67
N TYR A 18 -2.94 -0.68 4.89
CA TYR A 18 -4.00 0.22 5.32
C TYR A 18 -3.65 1.67 5.01
N GLY A 19 -4.65 2.47 4.80
CA GLY A 19 -4.50 3.88 4.51
C GLY A 19 -5.84 4.58 4.47
N GLU A 20 -5.89 5.71 3.79
CA GLU A 20 -7.11 6.49 3.63
C GLU A 20 -7.32 6.88 2.18
N ALA A 21 -8.52 6.61 1.67
CA ALA A 21 -8.93 7.12 0.37
C ALA A 21 -9.51 8.52 0.56
N LEU A 22 -9.04 9.47 -0.23
CA LEU A 22 -9.45 10.86 -0.13
C LEU A 22 -10.27 11.27 -1.35
N LEU A 23 -11.11 12.29 -1.16
CA LEU A 23 -11.85 12.85 -2.26
C LEU A 23 -10.92 13.62 -3.21
N ARG A 24 -11.14 13.47 -4.51
CA ARG A 24 -10.38 14.20 -5.51
C ARG A 24 -10.68 15.70 -5.43
N GLY A 25 -9.65 16.48 -5.71
CA GLY A 25 -9.73 17.92 -5.77
C GLY A 25 -8.90 18.58 -4.68
N TYR A 26 -8.77 19.89 -4.76
CA TYR A 26 -8.09 20.70 -3.75
C TYR A 26 -6.60 20.31 -3.54
N GLY A 27 -5.97 19.69 -4.52
CA GLY A 27 -4.57 19.30 -4.40
C GLY A 27 -4.30 18.11 -3.49
N SER A 28 -5.35 17.45 -3.01
CA SER A 28 -5.19 16.26 -2.15
C SER A 28 -4.79 15.04 -2.95
N PRO A 29 -4.00 14.12 -2.37
CA PRO A 29 -3.75 12.84 -3.01
C PRO A 29 -5.01 12.00 -3.05
N ASP A 30 -5.04 11.01 -3.94
CA ASP A 30 -6.18 10.09 -4.02
C ASP A 30 -6.18 9.09 -2.89
N PHE A 31 -5.00 8.74 -2.39
CA PHE A 31 -4.84 7.77 -1.31
C PHE A 31 -3.61 8.10 -0.47
N VAL A 32 -3.73 7.97 0.84
CA VAL A 32 -2.60 8.09 1.77
C VAL A 32 -2.33 6.71 2.35
N LEU A 33 -1.12 6.20 2.13
CA LEU A 33 -0.69 4.90 2.60
C LEU A 33 0.11 5.05 3.89
N TYR A 34 -0.20 4.24 4.89
CA TYR A 34 0.51 4.25 6.16
C TYR A 34 1.62 3.20 6.14
N GLU A 35 2.84 3.65 5.94
CA GLU A 35 4.01 2.78 5.86
C GLU A 35 4.22 1.98 7.14
N ASN A 36 3.98 2.58 8.29
CA ASN A 36 4.16 1.92 9.59
C ASN A 36 3.23 0.73 9.80
N GLY A 37 2.16 0.62 9.02
CA GLY A 37 1.26 -0.51 9.08
C GLY A 37 1.74 -1.74 8.30
N ILE A 38 2.86 -1.62 7.59
CA ILE A 38 3.41 -2.73 6.82
C ILE A 38 4.34 -3.53 7.71
N GLU A 39 3.78 -4.49 8.45
CA GLU A 39 4.56 -5.28 9.41
C GLU A 39 4.58 -6.77 9.10
N LYS A 40 3.47 -7.33 8.68
CA LYS A 40 3.32 -8.77 8.49
C LYS A 40 2.59 -9.08 7.21
N TRP A 41 2.92 -10.24 6.65
CA TRP A 41 2.17 -10.78 5.52
C TRP A 41 0.82 -11.30 5.99
N ASP A 42 -0.14 -11.35 5.05
CA ASP A 42 -1.44 -11.94 5.32
C ASP A 42 -1.31 -13.47 5.48
N PRO A 43 -2.25 -14.14 6.17
CA PRO A 43 -2.24 -15.59 6.24
C PRO A 43 -2.21 -16.24 4.84
N PRO A 44 -1.52 -17.37 4.68
CA PRO A 44 -0.87 -18.17 5.71
C PRO A 44 0.56 -17.76 6.05
N ASN A 45 1.03 -16.60 5.62
CA ASN A 45 2.41 -16.16 5.79
C ASN A 45 2.59 -15.13 6.92
N GLU A 46 1.63 -15.04 7.83
CA GLU A 46 1.63 -14.04 8.90
C GLU A 46 2.80 -14.16 9.88
N GLN A 47 3.46 -15.31 9.92
CA GLN A 47 4.63 -15.50 10.77
C GLN A 47 5.92 -14.97 10.15
N LYS A 48 5.89 -14.67 8.87
CA LYS A 48 7.04 -14.11 8.17
C LYS A 48 7.02 -12.60 8.29
N GLU A 49 8.18 -12.04 8.61
CA GLU A 49 8.31 -10.59 8.66
C GLU A 49 8.43 -10.01 7.26
N VAL A 50 7.89 -8.81 7.09
CA VAL A 50 8.13 -8.01 5.91
C VAL A 50 9.47 -7.30 6.11
N THR A 51 10.48 -7.72 5.37
CA THR A 51 11.81 -7.12 5.46
C THR A 51 11.80 -5.72 4.86
N SER A 52 12.84 -4.93 5.16
CA SER A 52 12.99 -3.60 4.55
C SER A 52 13.03 -3.67 3.04
N ARG A 53 13.68 -4.71 2.51
CA ARG A 53 13.75 -4.92 1.07
C ARG A 53 12.39 -5.26 0.46
N ASP A 54 11.63 -6.14 1.12
CA ASP A 54 10.27 -6.46 0.71
C ASP A 54 9.41 -5.21 0.69
N LYS A 55 9.52 -4.39 1.73
CA LYS A 55 8.77 -3.16 1.87
C LYS A 55 9.07 -2.18 0.75
N GLU A 56 10.35 -1.99 0.41
CA GLU A 56 10.74 -1.14 -0.70
C GLU A 56 10.14 -1.61 -2.02
N GLN A 57 10.19 -2.91 -2.29
CA GLN A 57 9.64 -3.47 -3.52
C GLN A 57 8.12 -3.30 -3.58
N LEU A 58 7.44 -3.53 -2.47
CA LEU A 58 5.99 -3.36 -2.39
C LEU A 58 5.57 -1.91 -2.63
N LEU A 59 6.26 -0.97 -1.97
CA LEU A 59 5.96 0.45 -2.13
C LEU A 59 6.22 0.91 -3.56
N ARG A 60 7.29 0.45 -4.18
CA ARG A 60 7.60 0.77 -5.57
C ARG A 60 6.50 0.24 -6.50
N PHE A 61 6.07 -0.99 -6.29
CA PHE A 61 5.02 -1.59 -7.08
C PHE A 61 3.71 -0.79 -6.97
N VAL A 62 3.33 -0.44 -5.76
CA VAL A 62 2.10 0.34 -5.52
C VAL A 62 2.21 1.72 -6.17
N GLN A 63 3.35 2.39 -6.05
CA GLN A 63 3.58 3.68 -6.68
C GLN A 63 3.44 3.59 -8.20
N GLU A 64 4.03 2.58 -8.82
CA GLU A 64 3.95 2.39 -10.27
C GLU A 64 2.51 2.13 -10.71
N GLU A 65 1.75 1.34 -9.96
CA GLU A 65 0.35 1.09 -10.28
C GLU A 65 -0.50 2.35 -10.18
N PHE A 66 -0.23 3.20 -9.19
CA PHE A 66 -0.94 4.48 -9.07
C PHE A 66 -0.62 5.41 -10.24
N ILE A 67 0.64 5.45 -10.66
CA ILE A 67 1.06 6.24 -11.81
C ILE A 67 0.35 5.77 -13.08
N LYS A 68 0.28 4.46 -13.29
CA LYS A 68 -0.42 3.89 -14.45
C LYS A 68 -1.90 4.27 -14.49
N ARG A 69 -2.52 4.38 -13.32
CA ARG A 69 -3.93 4.74 -13.19
C ARG A 69 -4.15 6.25 -13.09
N LYS A 70 -3.09 7.04 -13.21
CA LYS A 70 -3.11 8.51 -13.09
C LYS A 70 -3.69 8.96 -11.76
N MET A 71 -3.37 8.24 -10.70
CA MET A 71 -3.76 8.55 -9.34
C MET A 71 -2.56 9.02 -8.54
N VAL A 72 -2.81 9.86 -7.54
CA VAL A 72 -1.76 10.40 -6.67
C VAL A 72 -1.74 9.62 -5.37
N LEU A 73 -0.57 9.08 -5.04
CA LEU A 73 -0.34 8.34 -3.80
C LEU A 73 0.60 9.15 -2.91
N GLU A 74 0.22 9.28 -1.64
CA GLU A 74 1.08 9.83 -0.60
C GLU A 74 1.45 8.70 0.37
N ILE A 75 2.72 8.65 0.76
CA ILE A 75 3.21 7.68 1.73
C ILE A 75 3.53 8.44 3.02
N ASP A 76 2.83 8.06 4.08
CA ASP A 76 2.98 8.71 5.38
C ASP A 76 3.82 7.85 6.35
#